data_0f18e8c87e16ed42bc269482e11c72c4
#
_entry.id   0f18e8c87e16ed42bc269482e11c72c4
#
_cell.length_a   1.000
_cell.length_b   1.000
_cell.length_c   1.000
_cell.angle_alpha   90.00
_cell.angle_beta   90.00
_cell.angle_gamma   90.00
#
_symmetry.space_group_name_H-M   'P 1'
#
loop_
_entity.id
_entity.type
_entity.pdbx_description
1 polymer ?
#
loop_
_entity_poly.entity_id
_entity_poly.type
_entity_poly.pdbx_seq_one_letter_code
_entity_poly.pdbx_strand_id
1 'polypeptide(L)'
;MIPRPCRLCGGPLSPRPVIELKGMPKAAQHFPLETEFGVDQGIALTIRQCEGCALVQLDGEPVSYFKDVITAASLSEKSRSYRLAQMRDFAVKFQLTGKSVLDVGAAKGEMLEVLTEAGFGPTGLEASSESVAIGKSAGRNMAQGFIGEGVEVPGSPFEAFISLNYLEHLPEPGVAIRRISALTTPDAAGFVTVPNLEYLLATRCFYEFVADHLSYFTKKT
;
A
#
# COMPACT_ATOMS: atom_id res chain seq x y z
N MET A 1 -12.75 21.71 -14.32
CA MET A 1 -12.78 21.20 -12.92
C MET A 1 -11.54 21.70 -12.21
N ILE A 2 -11.68 22.17 -10.96
CA ILE A 2 -10.50 22.52 -10.13
C ILE A 2 -9.88 21.21 -9.68
N PRO A 3 -8.55 20.99 -9.91
CA PRO A 3 -7.87 19.79 -9.45
C PRO A 3 -7.98 19.62 -7.93
N ARG A 4 -8.01 18.39 -7.47
CA ARG A 4 -7.95 18.07 -6.03
C ARG A 4 -6.63 18.57 -5.44
N PRO A 5 -6.57 18.82 -4.13
CA PRO A 5 -5.29 19.06 -3.46
C PRO A 5 -4.43 17.80 -3.45
N CYS A 6 -3.14 17.99 -3.29
CA CYS A 6 -2.19 16.90 -3.16
C CYS A 6 -2.51 16.01 -1.94
N ARG A 7 -2.59 14.71 -2.15
CA ARG A 7 -2.90 13.69 -1.12
C ARG A 7 -1.83 13.61 -0.01
N LEU A 8 -0.62 14.05 -0.32
CA LEU A 8 0.50 14.02 0.63
C LEU A 8 0.64 15.31 1.43
N CYS A 9 0.72 16.46 0.73
CA CYS A 9 1.04 17.74 1.36
C CYS A 9 -0.09 18.79 1.35
N GLY A 10 -1.24 18.49 0.69
CA GLY A 10 -2.35 19.44 0.55
C GLY A 10 -2.11 20.57 -0.45
N GLY A 11 -0.95 20.63 -1.09
CA GLY A 11 -0.60 21.68 -2.06
C GLY A 11 -1.32 21.55 -3.39
N PRO A 12 -1.18 22.55 -4.29
CA PRO A 12 -1.84 22.53 -5.59
C PRO A 12 -1.24 21.49 -6.53
N LEU A 13 -2.09 20.91 -7.37
CA LEU A 13 -1.68 20.06 -8.47
C LEU A 13 -1.47 20.89 -9.74
N SER A 14 -0.58 20.40 -10.61
CA SER A 14 -0.35 21.00 -11.92
C SER A 14 -1.66 21.20 -12.68
N PRO A 15 -1.90 22.37 -13.30
CA PRO A 15 -3.13 22.63 -14.04
C PRO A 15 -3.24 21.76 -15.30
N ARG A 16 -2.10 21.32 -15.85
CA ARG A 16 -2.04 20.38 -16.98
C ARG A 16 -1.76 18.97 -16.44
N PRO A 17 -2.55 17.97 -16.86
CA PRO A 17 -2.21 16.58 -16.56
C PRO A 17 -0.82 16.20 -17.11
N VAL A 18 -0.12 15.34 -16.37
CA VAL A 18 1.12 14.73 -16.87
C VAL A 18 0.84 13.47 -17.68
N ILE A 19 -0.27 12.78 -17.36
CA ILE A 19 -0.76 11.62 -18.12
C ILE A 19 -2.29 11.69 -18.18
N GLU A 20 -2.85 11.39 -19.35
CA GLU A 20 -4.29 11.15 -19.55
C GLU A 20 -4.47 9.83 -20.27
N LEU A 21 -5.22 8.92 -19.68
CA LEU A 21 -5.58 7.63 -20.26
C LEU A 21 -7.10 7.55 -20.39
N LYS A 22 -7.59 7.11 -21.53
CA LYS A 22 -9.03 6.95 -21.81
C LYS A 22 -9.38 5.49 -21.98
N GLY A 23 -10.61 5.14 -21.63
CA GLY A 23 -11.09 3.76 -21.78
C GLY A 23 -10.44 2.77 -20.84
N MET A 24 -9.95 3.23 -19.67
CA MET A 24 -9.34 2.37 -18.66
C MET A 24 -10.41 1.64 -17.83
N PRO A 25 -10.11 0.45 -17.31
CA PRO A 25 -11.02 -0.27 -16.42
C PRO A 25 -11.43 0.56 -15.21
N LYS A 26 -12.70 0.47 -14.79
CA LYS A 26 -13.22 1.17 -13.60
C LYS A 26 -12.58 0.69 -12.32
N ALA A 27 -12.18 -0.57 -12.28
CA ALA A 27 -11.59 -1.21 -11.12
C ALA A 27 -10.52 -2.20 -11.57
N ALA A 28 -9.42 -2.29 -10.81
CA ALA A 28 -8.37 -3.27 -11.08
C ALA A 28 -8.67 -4.64 -10.45
N GLN A 29 -9.53 -4.68 -9.45
CA GLN A 29 -9.75 -5.88 -8.63
C GLN A 29 -11.17 -6.45 -8.69
N HIS A 30 -12.12 -5.70 -9.24
CA HIS A 30 -13.48 -6.16 -9.48
C HIS A 30 -13.75 -6.24 -10.98
N PHE A 31 -13.75 -7.45 -11.49
CA PHE A 31 -14.17 -7.68 -12.88
C PHE A 31 -15.69 -7.70 -12.95
N PRO A 32 -16.27 -7.09 -14.02
CA PRO A 32 -17.71 -7.12 -14.22
C PRO A 32 -18.22 -8.56 -14.41
N LEU A 33 -19.41 -8.84 -13.93
CA LEU A 33 -20.11 -10.07 -14.23
C LEU A 33 -20.56 -10.05 -15.71
N GLU A 34 -20.79 -11.23 -16.30
CA GLU A 34 -21.26 -11.34 -17.68
C GLU A 34 -22.53 -10.50 -17.95
N THR A 35 -23.42 -10.41 -16.97
CA THR A 35 -24.65 -9.59 -17.03
C THR A 35 -24.38 -8.08 -17.04
N GLU A 36 -23.17 -7.66 -16.68
CA GLU A 36 -22.76 -6.26 -16.58
C GLU A 36 -21.92 -5.79 -17.78
N PHE A 37 -21.51 -6.69 -18.69
CA PHE A 37 -20.66 -6.34 -19.84
C PHE A 37 -21.27 -5.24 -20.72
N GLY A 38 -22.60 -5.19 -20.85
CA GLY A 38 -23.32 -4.18 -21.65
C GLY A 38 -23.25 -2.76 -21.07
N VAL A 39 -22.96 -2.62 -19.77
CA VAL A 39 -22.88 -1.34 -19.05
C VAL A 39 -21.45 -1.03 -18.55
N ASP A 40 -20.53 -1.97 -18.71
CA ASP A 40 -19.14 -1.77 -18.35
C ASP A 40 -18.47 -0.87 -19.41
N GLN A 41 -18.30 0.39 -19.03
CA GLN A 41 -17.65 1.40 -19.87
C GLN A 41 -16.36 1.85 -19.22
N GLY A 42 -15.32 1.99 -20.03
CA GLY A 42 -14.05 2.52 -19.58
C GLY A 42 -14.14 3.94 -19.05
N ILE A 43 -13.31 4.25 -18.09
CA ILE A 43 -13.19 5.59 -17.50
C ILE A 43 -11.95 6.32 -18.02
N ALA A 44 -11.90 7.64 -17.81
CA ALA A 44 -10.69 8.42 -18.01
C ALA A 44 -9.91 8.50 -16.70
N LEU A 45 -8.61 8.24 -16.74
CA LEU A 45 -7.68 8.47 -15.65
C LEU A 45 -6.87 9.73 -15.96
N THR A 46 -6.95 10.72 -15.08
CA THR A 46 -6.20 11.98 -15.17
C THR A 46 -5.16 11.98 -14.07
N ILE A 47 -3.88 12.03 -14.43
CA ILE A 47 -2.77 11.96 -13.49
C ILE A 47 -2.05 13.30 -13.51
N ARG A 48 -1.81 13.86 -12.31
CA ARG A 48 -1.20 15.17 -12.11
C ARG A 48 -0.03 15.09 -11.15
N GLN A 49 0.87 16.05 -11.25
CA GLN A 49 1.97 16.22 -10.32
C GLN A 49 1.68 17.37 -9.36
N CYS A 50 2.04 17.19 -8.10
CA CYS A 50 2.00 18.26 -7.11
C CYS A 50 3.12 19.27 -7.37
N GLU A 51 2.77 20.57 -7.40
CA GLU A 51 3.75 21.64 -7.60
C GLU A 51 4.65 21.87 -6.37
N GLY A 52 4.20 21.43 -5.17
CA GLY A 52 4.96 21.58 -3.93
C GLY A 52 5.90 20.41 -3.65
N CYS A 53 5.37 19.19 -3.50
CA CYS A 53 6.15 18.02 -3.07
C CYS A 53 6.52 17.06 -4.23
N ALA A 54 6.11 17.38 -5.46
CA ALA A 54 6.36 16.59 -6.66
C ALA A 54 5.70 15.19 -6.70
N LEU A 55 4.86 14.82 -5.73
CA LEU A 55 4.10 13.58 -5.80
C LEU A 55 3.25 13.56 -7.08
N VAL A 56 3.29 12.47 -7.81
CA VAL A 56 2.39 12.21 -8.94
C VAL A 56 1.21 11.41 -8.42
N GLN A 57 -0.01 11.83 -8.75
CA GLN A 57 -1.22 11.22 -8.21
C GLN A 57 -2.37 11.18 -9.21
N LEU A 58 -3.30 10.27 -9.01
CA LEU A 58 -4.59 10.25 -9.70
C LEU A 58 -5.44 11.43 -9.21
N ASP A 59 -5.89 12.27 -10.14
CA ASP A 59 -6.84 13.36 -9.89
C ASP A 59 -8.27 12.81 -9.98
N GLY A 60 -8.67 12.04 -8.98
CA GLY A 60 -9.94 11.32 -8.91
C GLY A 60 -10.31 10.92 -7.49
N GLU A 61 -11.54 10.45 -7.31
CA GLU A 61 -11.96 9.86 -6.05
C GLU A 61 -11.31 8.48 -5.84
N PRO A 62 -11.05 8.08 -4.60
CA PRO A 62 -10.72 6.70 -4.29
C PRO A 62 -11.83 5.77 -4.74
N VAL A 63 -11.50 4.56 -5.15
CA VAL A 63 -12.49 3.51 -5.36
C VAL A 63 -13.25 3.24 -4.06
N SER A 64 -14.55 2.92 -4.15
CA SER A 64 -15.41 2.74 -2.96
C SER A 64 -14.93 1.63 -2.02
N TYR A 65 -14.19 0.68 -2.55
CA TYR A 65 -13.64 -0.48 -1.84
C TYR A 65 -12.17 -0.31 -1.42
N PHE A 66 -11.64 0.91 -1.38
CA PHE A 66 -10.20 1.13 -1.12
C PHE A 66 -9.71 0.55 0.21
N LYS A 67 -10.57 0.32 1.21
CA LYS A 67 -10.22 -0.34 2.46
C LYS A 67 -10.14 -1.87 2.34
N ASP A 68 -10.86 -2.42 1.37
CA ASP A 68 -10.93 -3.86 1.10
C ASP A 68 -10.10 -4.23 -0.15
N VAL A 69 -9.39 -3.26 -0.69
CA VAL A 69 -8.49 -3.49 -1.81
C VAL A 69 -7.48 -4.48 -1.36
N ILE A 70 -7.59 -5.57 -1.93
CA ILE A 70 -6.56 -6.47 -2.09
C ILE A 70 -6.78 -7.84 -1.88
N THR A 71 -6.62 -8.34 -2.88
CA THR A 71 -6.26 -9.70 -2.99
C THR A 71 -4.77 -9.82 -2.85
N ALA A 72 -4.29 -9.91 -1.67
CA ALA A 72 -3.00 -10.54 -1.49
C ALA A 72 -3.15 -11.97 -2.00
N ALA A 73 -2.67 -12.21 -3.20
CA ALA A 73 -2.49 -13.57 -3.67
C ALA A 73 -1.55 -14.28 -2.71
N SER A 74 -1.85 -15.52 -2.38
CA SER A 74 -0.98 -16.36 -1.55
C SER A 74 0.45 -16.29 -2.05
N LEU A 75 1.41 -16.17 -1.15
CA LEU A 75 2.82 -16.14 -1.52
C LEU A 75 3.20 -17.48 -2.15
N SER A 76 3.56 -17.48 -3.43
CA SER A 76 4.18 -18.66 -4.04
C SER A 76 5.48 -18.99 -3.31
N GLU A 77 5.92 -20.24 -3.37
CA GLU A 77 7.16 -20.66 -2.74
C GLU A 77 8.37 -19.80 -3.19
N LYS A 78 8.42 -19.47 -4.48
CA LYS A 78 9.44 -18.57 -5.04
C LYS A 78 9.36 -17.16 -4.44
N SER A 79 8.16 -16.60 -4.35
CA SER A 79 7.95 -15.27 -3.77
C SER A 79 8.27 -15.26 -2.28
N ARG A 80 7.88 -16.33 -1.57
CA ARG A 80 8.18 -16.50 -0.15
C ARG A 80 9.69 -16.55 0.11
N SER A 81 10.43 -17.37 -0.64
CA SER A 81 11.89 -17.47 -0.52
C SER A 81 12.59 -16.14 -0.78
N TYR A 82 12.13 -15.40 -1.80
CA TYR A 82 12.64 -14.07 -2.12
C TYR A 82 12.36 -13.07 -0.99
N ARG A 83 11.13 -13.03 -0.47
CA ARG A 83 10.76 -12.15 0.66
C ARG A 83 11.54 -12.51 1.93
N LEU A 84 11.74 -13.79 2.19
CA LEU A 84 12.53 -14.23 3.34
C LEU A 84 13.98 -13.72 3.25
N ALA A 85 14.62 -13.85 2.11
CA ALA A 85 15.96 -13.30 1.91
C ALA A 85 15.99 -11.77 2.14
N GLN A 86 15.04 -11.03 1.58
CA GLN A 86 14.93 -9.58 1.80
C GLN A 86 14.76 -9.22 3.28
N MET A 87 13.90 -9.95 4.01
CA MET A 87 13.64 -9.66 5.42
C MET A 87 14.85 -10.01 6.30
N ARG A 88 15.60 -11.06 5.97
CA ARG A 88 16.86 -11.39 6.63
C ARG A 88 17.92 -10.30 6.41
N ASP A 89 18.07 -9.83 5.17
CA ASP A 89 18.99 -8.73 4.85
C ASP A 89 18.58 -7.44 5.58
N PHE A 90 17.28 -7.14 5.65
CA PHE A 90 16.74 -6.01 6.38
C PHE A 90 17.03 -6.12 7.88
N ALA A 91 16.81 -7.31 8.48
CA ALA A 91 17.10 -7.57 9.88
C ALA A 91 18.59 -7.37 10.22
N VAL A 92 19.47 -7.90 9.39
CA VAL A 92 20.94 -7.76 9.58
C VAL A 92 21.37 -6.32 9.41
N LYS A 93 20.95 -5.67 8.34
CA LYS A 93 21.35 -4.28 8.00
C LYS A 93 21.01 -3.27 9.09
N PHE A 94 19.86 -3.43 9.73
CA PHE A 94 19.35 -2.49 10.73
C PHE A 94 19.37 -3.06 12.16
N GLN A 95 20.00 -4.20 12.39
CA GLN A 95 20.14 -4.85 13.71
C GLN A 95 18.79 -5.15 14.37
N LEU A 96 17.86 -5.69 13.60
CA LEU A 96 16.44 -5.89 13.99
C LEU A 96 16.11 -7.34 14.39
N THR A 97 17.09 -8.23 14.49
CA THR A 97 16.85 -9.62 14.93
C THR A 97 16.28 -9.64 16.34
N GLY A 98 15.15 -10.32 16.51
CA GLY A 98 14.41 -10.37 17.77
C GLY A 98 13.53 -9.14 18.06
N LYS A 99 13.53 -8.15 17.16
CA LYS A 99 12.77 -6.90 17.33
C LYS A 99 11.33 -7.03 16.87
N SER A 100 10.47 -6.17 17.45
CA SER A 100 9.08 -6.07 17.04
C SER A 100 8.93 -5.36 15.69
N VAL A 101 8.04 -5.88 14.83
CA VAL A 101 7.76 -5.28 13.52
C VAL A 101 6.26 -5.22 13.26
N LEU A 102 5.80 -4.07 12.75
CA LEU A 102 4.44 -3.86 12.29
C LEU A 102 4.35 -4.08 10.78
N ASP A 103 3.46 -4.98 10.35
CA ASP A 103 3.08 -5.14 8.94
C ASP A 103 1.79 -4.37 8.68
N VAL A 104 1.87 -3.31 7.86
CA VAL A 104 0.76 -2.39 7.58
C VAL A 104 0.08 -2.77 6.27
N GLY A 105 -1.19 -3.17 6.35
CA GLY A 105 -1.92 -3.78 5.24
C GLY A 105 -1.57 -5.26 5.12
N ALA A 106 -1.64 -5.98 6.25
CA ALA A 106 -1.14 -7.35 6.36
C ALA A 106 -1.99 -8.40 5.64
N ALA A 107 -3.15 -8.04 5.10
CA ALA A 107 -4.10 -8.96 4.50
C ALA A 107 -4.38 -10.17 5.44
N LYS A 108 -4.23 -11.40 4.95
CA LYS A 108 -4.38 -12.61 5.77
C LYS A 108 -3.17 -12.91 6.67
N GLY A 109 -2.13 -12.07 6.63
CA GLY A 109 -0.94 -12.17 7.48
C GLY A 109 0.09 -13.20 7.03
N GLU A 110 0.12 -13.62 5.77
CA GLU A 110 1.12 -14.59 5.27
C GLU A 110 2.57 -14.07 5.41
N MET A 111 2.77 -12.75 5.28
CA MET A 111 4.08 -12.15 5.53
C MET A 111 4.54 -12.26 6.99
N LEU A 112 3.62 -12.38 7.96
CA LEU A 112 4.01 -12.53 9.37
C LEU A 112 4.79 -13.83 9.61
N GLU A 113 4.48 -14.90 8.87
CA GLU A 113 5.27 -16.13 8.93
C GLU A 113 6.69 -15.93 8.40
N VAL A 114 6.82 -15.21 7.28
CA VAL A 114 8.12 -14.87 6.69
C VAL A 114 8.94 -14.01 7.65
N LEU A 115 8.30 -13.03 8.29
CA LEU A 115 8.95 -12.16 9.28
C LEU A 115 9.39 -12.95 10.52
N THR A 116 8.56 -13.88 11.01
CA THR A 116 8.91 -14.76 12.13
C THR A 116 10.12 -15.63 11.78
N GLU A 117 10.15 -16.22 10.58
CA GLU A 117 11.29 -17.02 10.10
C GLU A 117 12.55 -16.17 9.88
N ALA A 118 12.39 -14.88 9.54
CA ALA A 118 13.48 -13.92 9.45
C ALA A 118 13.99 -13.43 10.82
N GLY A 119 13.34 -13.83 11.92
CA GLY A 119 13.77 -13.53 13.28
C GLY A 119 13.11 -12.30 13.91
N PHE A 120 11.98 -11.81 13.39
CA PHE A 120 11.20 -10.72 13.99
C PHE A 120 10.08 -11.24 14.91
N GLY A 121 9.54 -10.33 15.76
CA GLY A 121 8.26 -10.48 16.46
C GLY A 121 7.16 -9.68 15.74
N PRO A 122 6.48 -10.24 14.72
CA PRO A 122 5.59 -9.47 13.88
C PRO A 122 4.17 -9.32 14.45
N THR A 123 3.56 -8.17 14.16
CA THR A 123 2.13 -7.90 14.33
C THR A 123 1.58 -7.34 13.03
N GLY A 124 0.50 -7.92 12.51
CA GLY A 124 -0.18 -7.42 11.31
C GLY A 124 -1.32 -6.47 11.65
N LEU A 125 -1.43 -5.34 10.95
CA LEU A 125 -2.57 -4.44 10.97
C LEU A 125 -3.32 -4.55 9.65
N GLU A 126 -4.63 -4.86 9.72
CA GLU A 126 -5.47 -5.09 8.55
C GLU A 126 -6.89 -4.56 8.79
N ALA A 127 -7.48 -3.90 7.80
CA ALA A 127 -8.82 -3.33 7.88
C ALA A 127 -9.93 -4.39 7.77
N SER A 128 -9.75 -5.36 6.89
CA SER A 128 -10.72 -6.43 6.62
C SER A 128 -10.87 -7.38 7.82
N SER A 129 -12.05 -7.39 8.43
CA SER A 129 -12.36 -8.29 9.54
C SER A 129 -12.27 -9.77 9.14
N GLU A 130 -12.62 -10.09 7.90
CA GLU A 130 -12.51 -11.45 7.36
C GLU A 130 -11.04 -11.88 7.26
N SER A 131 -10.20 -11.04 6.67
CA SER A 131 -8.76 -11.31 6.57
C SER A 131 -8.11 -11.48 7.93
N VAL A 132 -8.46 -10.62 8.89
CA VAL A 132 -7.99 -10.71 10.28
C VAL A 132 -8.43 -12.02 10.93
N ALA A 133 -9.69 -12.43 10.75
CA ALA A 133 -10.21 -13.68 11.30
C ALA A 133 -9.45 -14.90 10.73
N ILE A 134 -9.21 -14.92 9.41
CA ILE A 134 -8.40 -15.96 8.74
C ILE A 134 -6.98 -15.99 9.32
N GLY A 135 -6.33 -14.83 9.43
CA GLY A 135 -4.98 -14.74 9.98
C GLY A 135 -4.89 -15.24 11.42
N LYS A 136 -5.83 -14.83 12.28
CA LYS A 136 -5.91 -15.31 13.68
C LYS A 136 -6.16 -16.81 13.78
N SER A 137 -7.02 -17.36 12.93
CA SER A 137 -7.28 -18.81 12.92
C SER A 137 -6.04 -19.64 12.52
N ALA A 138 -5.15 -19.02 11.74
CA ALA A 138 -3.84 -19.59 11.40
C ALA A 138 -2.74 -19.31 12.46
N GLY A 139 -3.11 -18.79 13.65
CA GLY A 139 -2.17 -18.52 14.74
C GLY A 139 -1.33 -17.24 14.57
N ARG A 140 -1.66 -16.37 13.63
CA ARG A 140 -0.92 -15.14 13.36
C ARG A 140 -1.37 -14.01 14.28
N ASN A 141 -0.45 -13.16 14.70
CA ASN A 141 -0.75 -11.99 15.55
C ASN A 141 -1.29 -10.85 14.71
N MET A 142 -2.61 -10.67 14.70
CA MET A 142 -3.33 -9.71 13.87
C MET A 142 -4.13 -8.72 14.70
N ALA A 143 -4.03 -7.43 14.39
CA ALA A 143 -4.89 -6.36 14.86
C ALA A 143 -5.82 -5.90 13.74
N GLN A 144 -7.10 -5.66 14.06
CA GLN A 144 -8.04 -5.10 13.09
C GLN A 144 -8.03 -3.58 13.17
N GLY A 145 -7.90 -2.93 12.02
CA GLY A 145 -7.99 -1.48 11.90
C GLY A 145 -7.40 -0.95 10.60
N PHE A 146 -7.74 0.30 10.29
CA PHE A 146 -7.21 1.03 9.14
C PHE A 146 -6.17 2.06 9.58
N ILE A 147 -5.01 2.08 8.95
CA ILE A 147 -3.88 2.92 9.37
C ILE A 147 -4.18 4.44 9.33
N GLY A 148 -5.15 4.87 8.53
CA GLY A 148 -5.60 6.26 8.45
C GLY A 148 -6.52 6.70 9.59
N GLU A 149 -6.94 5.76 10.45
CA GLU A 149 -7.81 5.99 11.61
C GLU A 149 -6.99 5.94 12.91
N GLY A 150 -7.55 6.43 14.01
CA GLY A 150 -6.90 6.43 15.32
C GLY A 150 -6.84 5.04 15.97
N VAL A 151 -6.36 4.02 15.26
CA VAL A 151 -6.28 2.65 15.72
C VAL A 151 -5.15 2.46 16.72
N GLU A 152 -5.42 1.75 17.83
CA GLU A 152 -4.42 1.23 18.73
C GLU A 152 -3.97 -0.16 18.27
N VAL A 153 -2.66 -0.36 18.17
CA VAL A 153 -2.11 -1.64 17.77
C VAL A 153 -1.35 -2.24 18.97
N PRO A 154 -1.81 -3.38 19.51
CA PRO A 154 -1.12 -4.04 20.60
C PRO A 154 0.34 -4.33 20.27
N GLY A 155 1.24 -4.02 21.19
CA GLY A 155 2.69 -4.18 20.99
C GLY A 155 3.41 -2.92 20.50
N SER A 156 2.69 -1.82 20.24
CA SER A 156 3.34 -0.54 19.96
C SER A 156 4.01 0.06 21.22
N PRO A 157 5.12 0.81 21.08
CA PRO A 157 5.77 1.18 19.81
C PRO A 157 6.63 0.05 19.22
N PHE A 158 6.57 -0.10 17.88
CA PHE A 158 7.33 -1.10 17.14
C PHE A 158 8.73 -0.59 16.77
N GLU A 159 9.71 -1.48 16.73
CA GLU A 159 11.10 -1.15 16.39
C GLU A 159 11.36 -1.18 14.88
N ALA A 160 10.42 -1.74 14.10
CA ALA A 160 10.41 -1.70 12.66
C ALA A 160 8.98 -1.69 12.11
N PHE A 161 8.84 -1.34 10.84
CA PHE A 161 7.58 -1.56 10.10
C PHE A 161 7.87 -2.03 8.68
N ILE A 162 6.90 -2.73 8.10
CA ILE A 162 6.85 -3.01 6.68
C ILE A 162 5.51 -2.56 6.11
N SER A 163 5.49 -2.20 4.82
CA SER A 163 4.27 -1.89 4.05
C SER A 163 4.52 -2.28 2.60
N LEU A 164 3.84 -3.31 2.14
CA LEU A 164 4.12 -3.93 0.86
C LEU A 164 2.98 -3.68 -0.12
N ASN A 165 3.22 -2.84 -1.14
CA ASN A 165 2.25 -2.51 -2.17
C ASN A 165 0.89 -2.07 -1.57
N TYR A 166 0.95 -1.10 -0.68
CA TYR A 166 -0.21 -0.63 0.07
C TYR A 166 -0.36 0.91 0.02
N LEU A 167 0.75 1.66 0.13
CA LEU A 167 0.71 3.13 0.22
C LEU A 167 0.12 3.78 -1.04
N GLU A 168 0.28 3.17 -2.21
CA GLU A 168 -0.27 3.64 -3.48
C GLU A 168 -1.79 3.66 -3.51
N HIS A 169 -2.44 2.85 -2.69
CA HIS A 169 -3.90 2.75 -2.60
C HIS A 169 -4.51 3.75 -1.60
N LEU A 170 -3.70 4.35 -0.74
CA LEU A 170 -4.21 5.18 0.35
C LEU A 170 -4.71 6.54 -0.14
N PRO A 171 -5.94 6.96 0.25
CA PRO A 171 -6.46 8.28 -0.05
C PRO A 171 -5.58 9.41 0.51
N GLU A 172 -4.98 9.21 1.67
CA GLU A 172 -4.18 10.18 2.40
C GLU A 172 -2.87 9.53 2.92
N PRO A 173 -1.89 9.23 2.04
CA PRO A 173 -0.66 8.55 2.44
C PRO A 173 0.12 9.34 3.51
N GLY A 174 0.03 10.67 3.53
CA GLY A 174 0.64 11.49 4.55
C GLY A 174 0.07 11.24 5.96
N VAL A 175 -1.23 10.98 6.07
CA VAL A 175 -1.86 10.60 7.35
C VAL A 175 -1.34 9.23 7.80
N ALA A 176 -1.30 8.27 6.88
CA ALA A 176 -0.80 6.92 7.18
C ALA A 176 0.66 6.94 7.67
N ILE A 177 1.54 7.69 6.99
CA ILE A 177 2.95 7.82 7.39
C ILE A 177 3.07 8.41 8.80
N ARG A 178 2.34 9.50 9.10
CA ARG A 178 2.33 10.07 10.47
C ARG A 178 1.83 9.07 11.50
N ARG A 179 0.82 8.27 11.14
CA ARG A 179 0.28 7.26 12.05
C ARG A 179 1.26 6.12 12.27
N ILE A 180 1.93 5.64 11.23
CA ILE A 180 3.02 4.66 11.36
C ILE A 180 4.10 5.21 12.29
N SER A 181 4.53 6.45 12.09
CA SER A 181 5.51 7.10 12.98
C SER A 181 5.06 7.16 14.44
N ALA A 182 3.78 7.37 14.72
CA ALA A 182 3.24 7.36 16.08
C ALA A 182 3.16 5.96 16.71
N LEU A 183 3.16 4.90 15.89
CA LEU A 183 3.13 3.50 16.33
C LEU A 183 4.52 2.87 16.41
N THR A 184 5.57 3.60 16.04
CA THR A 184 6.95 3.11 16.00
C THR A 184 7.86 3.88 16.93
N THR A 185 8.99 3.30 17.29
CA THR A 185 10.05 4.00 18.03
C THR A 185 10.70 5.10 17.16
N PRO A 186 11.33 6.13 17.76
CA PRO A 186 11.99 7.19 16.99
C PRO A 186 13.05 6.70 16.00
N ASP A 187 13.73 5.60 16.32
CA ASP A 187 14.79 5.01 15.50
C ASP A 187 14.31 3.81 14.65
N ALA A 188 13.01 3.63 14.53
CA ALA A 188 12.44 2.50 13.80
C ALA A 188 12.85 2.52 12.33
N ALA A 189 13.24 1.36 11.80
CA ALA A 189 13.50 1.20 10.38
C ALA A 189 12.24 0.75 9.63
N GLY A 190 12.03 1.30 8.42
CA GLY A 190 10.92 0.94 7.56
C GLY A 190 11.34 0.19 6.29
N PHE A 191 10.57 -0.82 5.90
CA PHE A 191 10.70 -1.47 4.61
C PHE A 191 9.40 -1.30 3.82
N VAL A 192 9.45 -0.51 2.75
CA VAL A 192 8.27 -0.17 1.94
C VAL A 192 8.50 -0.60 0.49
N THR A 193 7.49 -1.19 -0.12
CA THR A 193 7.46 -1.41 -1.57
C THR A 193 6.24 -0.75 -2.17
N VAL A 194 6.44 -0.06 -3.30
CA VAL A 194 5.42 0.57 -4.13
C VAL A 194 5.81 0.47 -5.59
N PRO A 195 4.88 0.55 -6.55
CA PRO A 195 5.22 0.66 -7.96
C PRO A 195 6.12 1.87 -8.22
N ASN A 196 7.23 1.66 -8.91
CA ASN A 196 8.19 2.72 -9.21
C ASN A 196 7.80 3.45 -10.50
N LEU A 197 7.32 4.70 -10.38
CA LEU A 197 6.89 5.50 -11.54
C LEU A 197 7.99 5.67 -12.59
N GLU A 198 9.25 5.88 -12.19
CA GLU A 198 10.35 6.03 -13.14
C GLU A 198 10.53 4.77 -14.00
N TYR A 199 10.38 3.59 -13.39
CA TYR A 199 10.41 2.32 -14.10
C TYR A 199 9.20 2.14 -15.01
N LEU A 200 7.99 2.47 -14.54
CA LEU A 200 6.76 2.39 -15.34
C LEU A 200 6.86 3.23 -16.61
N LEU A 201 7.37 4.46 -16.50
CA LEU A 201 7.56 5.34 -17.63
C LEU A 201 8.65 4.84 -18.59
N ALA A 202 9.78 4.38 -18.06
CA ALA A 202 10.89 3.88 -18.86
C ALA A 202 10.52 2.63 -19.67
N THR A 203 9.72 1.74 -19.09
CA THR A 203 9.25 0.49 -19.73
C THR A 203 7.94 0.65 -20.48
N ARG A 204 7.32 1.83 -20.45
CA ARG A 204 5.98 2.10 -21.01
C ARG A 204 4.91 1.14 -20.48
N CYS A 205 5.01 0.81 -19.21
CA CYS A 205 4.10 -0.08 -18.51
C CYS A 205 2.82 0.67 -18.14
N PHE A 206 1.78 0.57 -18.96
CA PHE A 206 0.54 1.34 -18.76
C PHE A 206 -0.45 0.65 -17.80
N TYR A 207 -0.36 -0.66 -17.60
CA TYR A 207 -1.32 -1.44 -16.82
C TYR A 207 -1.23 -1.22 -15.30
N GLU A 208 -0.21 -0.52 -14.84
CA GLU A 208 -0.11 -0.07 -13.45
C GLU A 208 -0.86 1.26 -13.20
N PHE A 209 -1.32 1.92 -14.28
CA PHE A 209 -2.17 3.09 -14.17
C PHE A 209 -3.62 2.64 -14.07
N VAL A 210 -4.10 2.44 -12.85
CA VAL A 210 -5.44 1.94 -12.53
C VAL A 210 -6.14 2.87 -11.55
N ALA A 211 -7.47 2.76 -11.46
CA ALA A 211 -8.26 3.58 -10.55
C ALA A 211 -7.94 3.35 -9.07
N ASP A 212 -7.40 2.18 -8.75
CA ASP A 212 -7.02 1.77 -7.40
C ASP A 212 -5.69 2.39 -6.94
N HIS A 213 -4.82 2.80 -7.88
CA HIS A 213 -3.55 3.46 -7.56
C HIS A 213 -3.73 4.99 -7.51
N LEU A 214 -3.80 5.50 -6.31
CA LEU A 214 -4.04 6.92 -6.06
C LEU A 214 -2.73 7.74 -6.05
N SER A 215 -1.61 7.11 -5.77
CA SER A 215 -0.29 7.76 -5.70
C SER A 215 0.75 6.97 -6.48
N TYR A 216 1.60 7.68 -7.21
CA TYR A 216 2.69 7.10 -8.01
C TYR A 216 4.00 7.66 -7.50
N PHE A 217 4.79 6.79 -6.88
CA PHE A 217 6.02 7.16 -6.18
C PHE A 217 7.24 7.10 -7.10
N THR A 218 8.17 7.99 -6.85
CA THR A 218 9.52 7.99 -7.41
C THR A 218 10.53 7.73 -6.30
N LYS A 219 11.82 7.69 -6.62
CA LYS A 219 12.88 7.64 -5.60
C LYS A 219 12.96 8.89 -4.72
N LYS A 220 12.28 9.98 -5.11
CA LYS A 220 12.30 11.26 -4.39
C LYS A 220 11.02 11.54 -3.60
N THR A 221 9.94 10.85 -3.91
CA THR A 221 8.62 11.06 -3.29
C THR A 221 8.12 9.81 -2.61
#